data_34e1b3d171e3c3c891fc7fa30fe2f07d
#
_entry.id   34e1b3d171e3c3c891fc7fa30fe2f07d
#
_cell.length_a   1.000
_cell.length_b   1.000
_cell.length_c   1.000
_cell.angle_alpha   90.00
_cell.angle_beta   90.00
_cell.angle_gamma   90.00
#
_symmetry.space_group_name_H-M   'P 1'
#
loop_
_entity.id
_entity.type
_entity.pdbx_description
1 polymer ?
#
loop_
_entity_poly.entity_id
_entity_poly.type
_entity_poly.pdbx_seq_one_letter_code
_entity_poly.pdbx_strand_id
1 'polypeptide(L)'
;MNVKILIDSIVRQTTVLIAQLATSGGVRAPLAHVANQVFLDLSRELDAQGVSRKVSADMFGMALRSYLRRIQGLSESSTDRGRTLWEAVLDFVSQGEVRSRAQVLARFSRDDHNLVRGVLHDLTENGLVFATGVGQDQVYRATTKAEHVQMSRLADASGLDELLWAFIYREGPVSREALAELAAGNPVALDAVLERLVALHKITAEGQGDARVFRAEKLEVLLDAEVGWEAAVFDHYRALVQTICRRLGQGGSSAQASARTGGSTFTLDVWPGHPHADEAYGVLARFRAEHTALYERIELYNAQHGRPAEYDQVVIYGGQHVRVHHEPNEGKS
;
A
#
# COMPACT_ATOMS: atom_id res chain seq x y z
N MET A 1 -28.41 4.37 8.41
CA MET A 1 -26.96 4.36 8.71
C MET A 1 -26.46 5.81 8.71
N ASN A 2 -25.74 6.25 9.74
CA ASN A 2 -25.14 7.60 9.73
C ASN A 2 -23.77 7.55 8.99
N VAL A 3 -23.83 7.74 7.67
CA VAL A 3 -22.67 7.64 6.77
C VAL A 3 -21.57 8.63 7.18
N LYS A 4 -21.90 9.83 7.64
CA LYS A 4 -20.93 10.84 8.06
C LYS A 4 -20.09 10.37 9.26
N ILE A 5 -20.73 9.85 10.31
CA ILE A 5 -20.00 9.33 11.48
C ILE A 5 -19.09 8.17 11.10
N LEU A 6 -19.55 7.30 10.20
CA LEU A 6 -18.73 6.17 9.71
C LEU A 6 -17.50 6.67 8.94
N ILE A 7 -17.67 7.61 8.00
CA ILE A 7 -16.56 8.23 7.27
C ILE A 7 -15.55 8.86 8.23
N ASP A 8 -16.03 9.71 9.17
CA ASP A 8 -15.17 10.40 10.14
C ASP A 8 -14.38 9.40 11.00
N SER A 9 -14.99 8.28 11.38
CA SER A 9 -14.34 7.23 12.17
C SER A 9 -13.28 6.48 11.36
N ILE A 10 -13.58 6.11 10.10
CA ILE A 10 -12.62 5.44 9.19
C ILE A 10 -11.44 6.37 8.91
N VAL A 11 -11.69 7.63 8.57
CA VAL A 11 -10.63 8.62 8.33
C VAL A 11 -9.73 8.76 9.55
N ARG A 12 -10.30 8.86 10.76
CA ARG A 12 -9.50 8.94 11.99
C ARG A 12 -8.59 7.75 12.19
N GLN A 13 -9.11 6.51 12.06
CA GLN A 13 -8.31 5.30 12.26
C GLN A 13 -7.24 5.14 11.18
N THR A 14 -7.58 5.41 9.92
CA THR A 14 -6.62 5.38 8.82
C THR A 14 -5.52 6.45 8.99
N THR A 15 -5.89 7.65 9.46
CA THR A 15 -4.91 8.71 9.73
C THR A 15 -3.93 8.32 10.83
N VAL A 16 -4.42 7.68 11.90
CA VAL A 16 -3.54 7.16 12.97
C VAL A 16 -2.58 6.12 12.41
N LEU A 17 -3.07 5.17 11.61
CA LEU A 17 -2.23 4.15 10.98
C LEU A 17 -1.16 4.78 10.06
N ILE A 18 -1.55 5.70 9.18
CA ILE A 18 -0.62 6.41 8.28
C ILE A 18 0.43 7.19 9.10
N ALA A 19 0.02 7.90 10.16
CA ALA A 19 0.94 8.66 11.00
C ALA A 19 1.96 7.75 11.70
N GLN A 20 1.53 6.60 12.21
CA GLN A 20 2.42 5.62 12.83
C GLN A 20 3.39 5.01 11.81
N LEU A 21 2.92 4.61 10.63
CA LEU A 21 3.79 4.10 9.57
C LEU A 21 4.78 5.15 9.08
N ALA A 22 4.34 6.41 8.92
CA ALA A 22 5.19 7.52 8.48
C ALA A 22 6.27 7.91 9.50
N THR A 23 6.13 7.50 10.77
CA THR A 23 7.11 7.77 11.84
C THR A 23 7.86 6.54 12.32
N SER A 24 7.48 5.34 11.84
CA SER A 24 8.16 4.09 12.15
C SER A 24 9.55 4.06 11.53
N GLY A 25 10.51 3.46 12.24
CA GLY A 25 11.87 3.28 11.73
C GLY A 25 12.72 4.55 11.63
N GLY A 26 12.27 5.69 12.20
CA GLY A 26 13.02 6.95 12.18
C GLY A 26 12.99 7.69 10.83
N VAL A 27 12.30 7.18 9.85
CA VAL A 27 12.05 7.83 8.56
C VAL A 27 10.83 8.75 8.69
N ARG A 28 10.97 10.00 8.25
CA ARG A 28 9.85 10.95 8.20
C ARG A 28 9.31 11.01 6.79
N ALA A 29 8.28 10.23 6.49
CA ALA A 29 7.60 10.33 5.19
C ALA A 29 6.95 11.72 5.02
N PRO A 30 7.06 12.36 3.84
CA PRO A 30 6.46 13.66 3.58
C PRO A 30 4.93 13.56 3.52
N LEU A 31 4.26 13.93 4.62
CA LEU A 31 2.78 13.89 4.72
C LEU A 31 2.06 14.73 3.67
N ALA A 32 2.72 15.76 3.12
CA ALA A 32 2.18 16.56 2.02
C ALA A 32 1.98 15.72 0.74
N HIS A 33 2.90 14.79 0.46
CA HIS A 33 2.76 13.86 -0.66
C HIS A 33 1.57 12.92 -0.44
N VAL A 34 1.44 12.34 0.76
CA VAL A 34 0.32 11.47 1.13
C VAL A 34 -1.03 12.19 0.94
N ALA A 35 -1.15 13.44 1.38
CA ALA A 35 -2.38 14.22 1.22
C ALA A 35 -2.75 14.48 -0.25
N ASN A 36 -1.76 14.72 -1.10
CA ASN A 36 -1.97 14.89 -2.54
C ASN A 36 -2.37 13.57 -3.21
N GLN A 37 -1.73 12.46 -2.82
CA GLN A 37 -2.07 11.13 -3.32
C GLN A 37 -3.51 10.74 -2.94
N VAL A 38 -3.92 10.93 -1.68
CA VAL A 38 -5.30 10.69 -1.22
C VAL A 38 -6.30 11.51 -2.04
N PHE A 39 -6.00 12.78 -2.34
CA PHE A 39 -6.86 13.62 -3.18
C PHE A 39 -6.99 13.06 -4.60
N LEU A 40 -5.89 12.63 -5.22
CA LEU A 40 -5.91 12.02 -6.56
C LEU A 40 -6.67 10.71 -6.59
N ASP A 41 -6.44 9.83 -5.62
CA ASP A 41 -7.06 8.51 -5.55
C ASP A 41 -8.57 8.62 -5.31
N LEU A 42 -9.01 9.52 -4.41
CA LEU A 42 -10.42 9.82 -4.23
C LEU A 42 -11.05 10.37 -5.51
N SER A 43 -10.33 11.23 -6.25
CA SER A 43 -10.83 11.78 -7.52
C SER A 43 -10.98 10.70 -8.58
N ARG A 44 -10.01 9.79 -8.68
CA ARG A 44 -10.05 8.64 -9.60
C ARG A 44 -11.19 7.67 -9.24
N GLU A 45 -11.34 7.37 -7.95
CA GLU A 45 -12.40 6.48 -7.47
C GLU A 45 -13.80 7.04 -7.75
N LEU A 46 -14.01 8.35 -7.53
CA LEU A 46 -15.28 9.00 -7.87
C LEU A 46 -15.56 8.97 -9.38
N ASP A 47 -14.54 9.22 -10.22
CA ASP A 47 -14.66 9.08 -11.69
C ASP A 47 -15.01 7.64 -12.08
N ALA A 48 -14.38 6.63 -11.46
CA ALA A 48 -14.65 5.20 -11.71
C ALA A 48 -16.07 4.80 -11.29
N GLN A 49 -16.63 5.42 -10.26
CA GLN A 49 -18.02 5.25 -9.83
C GLN A 49 -19.02 6.03 -10.69
N GLY A 50 -18.58 6.72 -11.74
CA GLY A 50 -19.41 7.50 -12.65
C GLY A 50 -19.87 8.85 -12.09
N VAL A 51 -19.27 9.34 -11.00
CA VAL A 51 -19.57 10.67 -10.45
C VAL A 51 -18.99 11.74 -11.36
N SER A 52 -19.85 12.69 -11.81
CA SER A 52 -19.36 13.75 -12.72
C SER A 52 -18.36 14.67 -12.01
N ARG A 53 -17.35 15.15 -12.74
CA ARG A 53 -16.30 16.04 -12.23
C ARG A 53 -16.82 17.31 -11.56
N LYS A 54 -18.00 17.80 -11.97
CA LYS A 54 -18.67 18.92 -11.34
C LYS A 54 -19.13 18.55 -9.93
N VAL A 55 -19.75 17.38 -9.78
CA VAL A 55 -20.21 16.87 -8.47
C VAL A 55 -19.01 16.54 -7.59
N SER A 56 -17.97 15.92 -8.13
CA SER A 56 -16.72 15.68 -7.40
C SER A 56 -16.10 16.98 -6.89
N ALA A 57 -16.03 18.02 -7.71
CA ALA A 57 -15.54 19.34 -7.28
C ALA A 57 -16.37 19.91 -6.11
N ASP A 58 -17.70 19.81 -6.19
CA ASP A 58 -18.59 20.27 -5.12
C ASP A 58 -18.39 19.44 -3.82
N MET A 59 -18.16 18.11 -3.93
CA MET A 59 -17.85 17.24 -2.79
C MET A 59 -16.54 17.63 -2.09
N PHE A 60 -15.54 18.13 -2.86
CA PHE A 60 -14.30 18.67 -2.31
C PHE A 60 -14.40 20.14 -1.86
N GLY A 61 -15.57 20.76 -1.95
CA GLY A 61 -15.77 22.17 -1.63
C GLY A 61 -15.01 23.14 -2.57
N MET A 62 -14.77 22.73 -3.81
CA MET A 62 -13.96 23.45 -4.78
C MET A 62 -14.79 23.87 -5.99
N ALA A 63 -14.46 25.05 -6.56
CA ALA A 63 -14.95 25.39 -7.89
C ALA A 63 -14.37 24.41 -8.93
N LEU A 64 -15.16 23.99 -9.92
CA LEU A 64 -14.76 23.02 -10.96
C LEU A 64 -13.41 23.35 -11.61
N ARG A 65 -13.18 24.63 -11.94
CA ARG A 65 -11.91 25.06 -12.54
C ARG A 65 -10.70 24.84 -11.62
N SER A 66 -10.88 25.09 -10.32
CA SER A 66 -9.83 24.88 -9.31
C SER A 66 -9.55 23.39 -9.10
N TYR A 67 -10.60 22.58 -9.05
CA TYR A 67 -10.51 21.13 -8.97
C TYR A 67 -9.74 20.54 -10.17
N LEU A 68 -10.13 20.87 -11.40
CA LEU A 68 -9.45 20.39 -12.61
C LEU A 68 -7.98 20.83 -12.66
N ARG A 69 -7.69 22.08 -12.28
CA ARG A 69 -6.30 22.60 -12.22
C ARG A 69 -5.49 21.84 -11.20
N ARG A 70 -6.07 21.50 -10.03
CA ARG A 70 -5.38 20.76 -8.99
C ARG A 70 -5.07 19.32 -9.43
N ILE A 71 -6.03 18.61 -10.05
CA ILE A 71 -5.79 17.29 -10.62
C ILE A 71 -4.67 17.36 -11.66
N GLN A 72 -4.75 18.28 -12.61
CA GLN A 72 -3.74 18.42 -13.66
C GLN A 72 -2.35 18.72 -13.06
N GLY A 73 -2.25 19.64 -12.10
CA GLY A 73 -0.97 19.99 -11.48
C GLY A 73 -0.36 18.88 -10.62
N LEU A 74 -1.16 17.94 -10.13
CA LEU A 74 -0.69 16.78 -9.38
C LEU A 74 -0.36 15.57 -10.27
N SER A 75 -1.03 15.45 -11.42
CA SER A 75 -0.85 14.35 -12.36
C SER A 75 0.13 14.62 -13.48
N GLU A 76 0.41 15.89 -13.80
CA GLU A 76 1.24 16.29 -14.94
C GLU A 76 2.13 17.49 -14.56
N SER A 77 3.40 17.44 -14.97
CA SER A 77 4.30 18.59 -14.80
C SER A 77 3.86 19.78 -15.66
N SER A 78 3.80 20.94 -15.04
CA SER A 78 3.53 22.21 -15.75
C SER A 78 4.70 22.66 -16.64
N THR A 79 5.89 22.11 -16.39
CA THR A 79 7.12 22.41 -17.15
C THR A 79 7.30 21.43 -18.31
N ASP A 80 7.05 20.14 -18.10
CA ASP A 80 7.17 19.07 -19.10
C ASP A 80 5.80 18.37 -19.29
N ARG A 81 5.02 18.88 -20.25
CA ARG A 81 3.69 18.36 -20.54
C ARG A 81 3.75 16.91 -21.05
N GLY A 82 2.77 16.09 -20.65
CA GLY A 82 2.67 14.69 -21.02
C GLY A 82 3.51 13.74 -20.15
N ARG A 83 4.16 14.27 -19.10
CA ARG A 83 4.91 13.48 -18.11
C ARG A 83 4.51 13.87 -16.71
N THR A 84 4.55 12.94 -15.78
CA THR A 84 4.42 13.27 -14.37
C THR A 84 5.60 14.14 -13.91
N LEU A 85 5.40 14.96 -12.89
CA LEU A 85 6.49 15.75 -12.32
C LEU A 85 7.65 14.86 -11.85
N TRP A 86 7.34 13.68 -11.35
CA TRP A 86 8.30 12.69 -10.89
C TRP A 86 9.21 12.21 -12.03
N GLU A 87 8.63 11.79 -13.16
CA GLU A 87 9.39 11.36 -14.36
C GLU A 87 10.23 12.51 -14.94
N ALA A 88 9.65 13.72 -15.01
CA ALA A 88 10.33 14.87 -15.55
C ALA A 88 11.55 15.29 -14.70
N VAL A 89 11.44 15.24 -13.36
CA VAL A 89 12.54 15.54 -12.44
C VAL A 89 13.62 14.46 -12.51
N LEU A 90 13.25 13.17 -12.53
CA LEU A 90 14.19 12.06 -12.66
C LEU A 90 14.98 12.16 -13.97
N ASP A 91 14.29 12.40 -15.10
CA ASP A 91 14.92 12.54 -16.41
C ASP A 91 15.91 13.73 -16.43
N PHE A 92 15.53 14.90 -15.91
CA PHE A 92 16.39 16.04 -15.81
C PHE A 92 17.64 15.82 -14.95
N VAL A 93 17.50 15.12 -13.83
CA VAL A 93 18.66 14.78 -12.97
C VAL A 93 19.53 13.73 -13.65
N SER A 94 18.93 12.80 -14.41
CA SER A 94 19.67 11.73 -15.12
C SER A 94 20.44 12.22 -16.33
N GLN A 95 20.06 13.33 -16.96
CA GLN A 95 20.74 13.93 -18.11
C GLN A 95 22.02 14.69 -17.74
N GLY A 96 22.37 14.84 -16.47
CA GLY A 96 23.54 15.56 -16.02
C GLY A 96 24.36 14.76 -15.01
N GLU A 97 25.66 15.08 -14.89
CA GLU A 97 26.51 14.41 -13.90
C GLU A 97 26.08 14.73 -12.46
N VAL A 98 25.83 16.01 -12.17
CA VAL A 98 25.36 16.52 -10.88
C VAL A 98 24.48 17.75 -11.10
N ARG A 99 23.37 17.85 -10.39
CA ARG A 99 22.46 19.00 -10.41
C ARG A 99 22.29 19.58 -9.01
N SER A 100 22.47 20.91 -8.87
CA SER A 100 22.17 21.57 -7.61
C SER A 100 20.65 21.70 -7.43
N ARG A 101 20.20 21.77 -6.17
CA ARG A 101 18.82 22.04 -5.82
C ARG A 101 18.27 23.28 -6.51
N ALA A 102 19.09 24.35 -6.59
CA ALA A 102 18.72 25.58 -7.27
C ALA A 102 18.48 25.37 -8.77
N GLN A 103 19.32 24.56 -9.44
CA GLN A 103 19.15 24.23 -10.86
C GLN A 103 17.86 23.44 -11.11
N VAL A 104 17.53 22.48 -10.26
CA VAL A 104 16.28 21.72 -10.38
C VAL A 104 15.07 22.64 -10.18
N LEU A 105 15.05 23.46 -9.13
CA LEU A 105 13.94 24.39 -8.87
C LEU A 105 13.80 25.44 -9.98
N ALA A 106 14.90 25.92 -10.55
CA ALA A 106 14.87 26.85 -11.67
C ALA A 106 14.31 26.20 -12.95
N ARG A 107 14.68 24.94 -13.26
CA ARG A 107 14.14 24.20 -14.40
C ARG A 107 12.63 23.97 -14.28
N PHE A 108 12.16 23.65 -13.09
CA PHE A 108 10.75 23.38 -12.78
C PHE A 108 10.05 24.61 -12.15
N SER A 109 10.41 25.82 -12.56
CA SER A 109 9.86 27.06 -12.02
C SER A 109 8.35 27.26 -12.25
N ARG A 110 7.74 26.52 -13.20
CA ARG A 110 6.30 26.52 -13.47
C ARG A 110 5.53 25.52 -12.59
N ASP A 111 6.22 24.59 -11.97
CA ASP A 111 5.66 23.62 -11.02
C ASP A 111 5.76 24.16 -9.59
N ASP A 112 4.92 23.63 -8.70
CA ASP A 112 5.01 24.00 -7.28
C ASP A 112 6.34 23.54 -6.69
N HIS A 113 7.12 24.46 -6.14
CA HIS A 113 8.43 24.18 -5.58
C HIS A 113 8.39 23.17 -4.41
N ASN A 114 7.28 23.09 -3.66
CA ASN A 114 7.15 22.13 -2.59
C ASN A 114 6.91 20.72 -3.17
N LEU A 115 6.15 20.61 -4.26
CA LEU A 115 6.00 19.35 -4.98
C LEU A 115 7.32 18.89 -5.58
N VAL A 116 8.08 19.78 -6.22
CA VAL A 116 9.42 19.47 -6.75
C VAL A 116 10.36 18.96 -5.65
N ARG A 117 10.34 19.61 -4.48
CA ARG A 117 11.14 19.16 -3.30
C ARG A 117 10.69 17.80 -2.79
N GLY A 118 9.37 17.55 -2.74
CA GLY A 118 8.81 16.26 -2.37
C GLY A 118 9.29 15.17 -3.32
N VAL A 119 9.20 15.40 -4.63
CA VAL A 119 9.69 14.47 -5.65
C VAL A 119 11.20 14.20 -5.52
N LEU A 120 12.03 15.23 -5.28
CA LEU A 120 13.47 15.03 -5.05
C LEU A 120 13.75 14.20 -3.81
N HIS A 121 12.97 14.40 -2.75
CA HIS A 121 13.06 13.57 -1.54
C HIS A 121 12.68 12.13 -1.85
N ASP A 122 11.54 11.90 -2.50
CA ASP A 122 11.07 10.56 -2.87
C ASP A 122 12.08 9.83 -3.77
N LEU A 123 12.64 10.51 -4.77
CA LEU A 123 13.68 9.97 -5.64
C LEU A 123 14.95 9.57 -4.88
N THR A 124 15.27 10.32 -3.82
CA THR A 124 16.43 10.03 -2.97
C THR A 124 16.17 8.84 -2.03
N GLU A 125 15.01 8.81 -1.38
CA GLU A 125 14.60 7.70 -0.51
C GLU A 125 14.47 6.38 -1.28
N ASN A 126 13.99 6.44 -2.52
CA ASN A 126 13.91 5.28 -3.41
C ASN A 126 15.25 4.90 -4.06
N GLY A 127 16.34 5.60 -3.72
CA GLY A 127 17.68 5.30 -4.23
C GLY A 127 17.87 5.53 -5.73
N LEU A 128 16.95 6.20 -6.42
CA LEU A 128 17.07 6.54 -7.84
C LEU A 128 17.99 7.76 -8.06
N VAL A 129 18.05 8.61 -7.05
CA VAL A 129 18.88 9.81 -7.03
C VAL A 129 19.71 9.82 -5.74
N PHE A 130 20.98 10.10 -5.88
CA PHE A 130 21.87 10.30 -4.76
C PHE A 130 21.93 11.77 -4.40
N ALA A 131 21.68 12.10 -3.13
CA ALA A 131 21.76 13.47 -2.64
C ALA A 131 22.95 13.66 -1.71
N THR A 132 23.70 14.75 -1.88
CA THR A 132 24.83 15.12 -1.03
C THR A 132 24.73 16.61 -0.67
N GLY A 133 25.16 16.97 0.54
CA GLY A 133 25.05 18.33 1.06
C GLY A 133 23.77 18.56 1.83
N VAL A 134 23.61 19.75 2.40
CA VAL A 134 22.48 20.11 3.27
C VAL A 134 21.89 21.45 2.84
N GLY A 135 20.58 21.56 2.91
CA GLY A 135 19.87 22.82 2.66
C GLY A 135 19.97 23.29 1.20
N GLN A 136 20.48 24.50 0.98
CA GLN A 136 20.59 25.11 -0.36
C GLN A 136 21.75 24.53 -1.19
N ASP A 137 22.77 24.01 -0.53
CA ASP A 137 23.96 23.44 -1.17
C ASP A 137 23.79 21.96 -1.54
N GLN A 138 22.56 21.45 -1.39
CA GLN A 138 22.25 20.07 -1.75
C GLN A 138 22.34 19.87 -3.26
N VAL A 139 23.05 18.83 -3.65
CA VAL A 139 23.25 18.41 -5.03
C VAL A 139 22.73 17.00 -5.25
N TYR A 140 22.29 16.72 -6.46
CA TYR A 140 21.64 15.47 -6.85
C TYR A 140 22.31 14.90 -8.08
N ARG A 141 22.46 13.57 -8.12
CA ARG A 141 22.83 12.83 -9.32
C ARG A 141 22.02 11.55 -9.42
N ALA A 142 21.78 11.09 -10.62
CA ALA A 142 21.18 9.77 -10.81
C ALA A 142 22.08 8.66 -10.30
N THR A 143 21.49 7.64 -9.72
CA THR A 143 22.19 6.44 -9.26
C THR A 143 22.57 5.58 -10.47
N THR A 144 23.80 5.07 -10.51
CA THR A 144 24.24 4.20 -11.59
C THR A 144 23.66 2.80 -11.46
N LYS A 145 23.57 2.04 -12.57
CA LYS A 145 23.10 0.65 -12.54
C LYS A 145 23.86 -0.24 -11.56
N ALA A 146 25.20 -0.02 -11.43
CA ALA A 146 26.03 -0.77 -10.51
C ALA A 146 25.72 -0.47 -9.04
N GLU A 147 25.51 0.82 -8.70
CA GLU A 147 25.09 1.25 -7.37
C GLU A 147 23.70 0.72 -7.05
N HIS A 148 22.76 0.73 -8.02
CA HIS A 148 21.43 0.14 -7.86
C HIS A 148 21.48 -1.35 -7.49
N VAL A 149 22.29 -2.13 -8.18
CA VAL A 149 22.48 -3.56 -7.87
C VAL A 149 23.04 -3.75 -6.46
N GLN A 150 23.96 -2.88 -6.03
CA GLN A 150 24.55 -2.95 -4.69
C GLN A 150 23.55 -2.52 -3.61
N MET A 151 22.76 -1.48 -3.85
CA MET A 151 21.67 -1.05 -2.95
C MET A 151 20.55 -2.08 -2.87
N SER A 152 20.16 -2.71 -4.00
CA SER A 152 19.16 -3.78 -4.00
C SER A 152 19.59 -4.98 -3.13
N ARG A 153 20.89 -5.33 -3.12
CA ARG A 153 21.39 -6.38 -2.23
C ARG A 153 21.33 -6.03 -0.76
N LEU A 154 21.41 -4.74 -0.42
CA LEU A 154 21.23 -4.23 0.95
C LEU A 154 19.75 -4.08 1.31
N ALA A 155 18.90 -3.85 0.31
CA ALA A 155 17.44 -3.77 0.46
C ALA A 155 16.75 -5.16 0.49
N ASP A 156 17.50 -6.26 0.31
CA ASP A 156 16.98 -7.64 0.42
C ASP A 156 16.35 -7.97 1.79
N ALA A 157 16.51 -7.09 2.78
CA ALA A 157 15.87 -7.16 4.08
C ALA A 157 14.62 -6.24 4.20
N SER A 158 14.11 -5.66 3.10
CA SER A 158 13.11 -4.59 3.18
C SER A 158 11.64 -5.04 3.20
N GLY A 159 11.37 -6.34 3.07
CA GLY A 159 9.99 -6.85 2.99
C GLY A 159 9.23 -6.51 1.68
N LEU A 160 9.91 -5.91 0.71
CA LEU A 160 9.29 -5.53 -0.57
C LEU A 160 8.86 -6.77 -1.37
N ASP A 161 9.62 -7.85 -1.30
CA ASP A 161 9.31 -9.11 -1.97
C ASP A 161 7.96 -9.66 -1.52
N GLU A 162 7.73 -9.72 -0.22
CA GLU A 162 6.50 -10.21 0.39
C GLU A 162 5.33 -9.26 0.09
N LEU A 163 5.55 -7.95 0.10
CA LEU A 163 4.52 -6.97 -0.22
C LEU A 163 4.08 -7.09 -1.69
N LEU A 164 5.01 -7.17 -2.64
CA LEU A 164 4.70 -7.37 -4.05
C LEU A 164 4.04 -8.73 -4.30
N TRP A 165 4.51 -9.77 -3.64
CA TRP A 165 3.87 -11.08 -3.70
C TRP A 165 2.42 -11.05 -3.22
N ALA A 166 2.14 -10.41 -2.07
CA ALA A 166 0.79 -10.23 -1.54
C ALA A 166 -0.10 -9.45 -2.53
N PHE A 167 0.42 -8.38 -3.12
CA PHE A 167 -0.30 -7.59 -4.09
C PHE A 167 -0.61 -8.41 -5.37
N ILE A 168 0.37 -9.11 -5.94
CA ILE A 168 0.18 -9.97 -7.12
C ILE A 168 -0.83 -11.09 -6.83
N TYR A 169 -0.78 -11.67 -5.65
CA TYR A 169 -1.75 -12.69 -5.24
C TYR A 169 -3.18 -12.16 -5.18
N ARG A 170 -3.39 -10.94 -4.70
CA ARG A 170 -4.71 -10.37 -4.48
C ARG A 170 -5.29 -9.67 -5.70
N GLU A 171 -4.45 -9.04 -6.52
CA GLU A 171 -4.88 -8.26 -7.69
C GLU A 171 -4.60 -8.97 -9.02
N GLY A 172 -3.86 -10.06 -8.98
CA GLY A 172 -3.42 -10.75 -10.19
C GLY A 172 -4.56 -11.30 -11.07
N PRO A 173 -4.36 -11.32 -12.37
CA PRO A 173 -3.12 -11.04 -13.10
C PRO A 173 -2.82 -9.53 -13.19
N VAL A 174 -1.56 -9.14 -12.90
CA VAL A 174 -1.15 -7.73 -12.82
C VAL A 174 -0.01 -7.46 -13.81
N SER A 175 -0.09 -6.34 -14.54
CA SER A 175 0.97 -5.92 -15.45
C SER A 175 2.16 -5.34 -14.68
N ARG A 176 3.35 -5.39 -15.32
CA ARG A 176 4.54 -4.74 -14.79
C ARG A 176 4.33 -3.24 -14.51
N GLU A 177 3.57 -2.58 -15.38
CA GLU A 177 3.26 -1.15 -15.27
C GLU A 177 2.46 -0.84 -14.00
N ALA A 178 1.41 -1.60 -13.70
CA ALA A 178 0.63 -1.46 -12.47
C ALA A 178 1.48 -1.72 -11.21
N LEU A 179 2.41 -2.68 -11.27
CA LEU A 179 3.35 -2.93 -10.18
C LEU A 179 4.38 -1.80 -10.00
N ALA A 180 4.77 -1.12 -11.09
CA ALA A 180 5.66 0.02 -11.02
C ALA A 180 5.03 1.23 -10.31
N GLU A 181 3.72 1.43 -10.48
CA GLU A 181 2.97 2.44 -9.72
C GLU A 181 2.99 2.14 -8.21
N LEU A 182 2.79 0.87 -7.82
CA LEU A 182 2.83 0.45 -6.42
C LEU A 182 4.23 0.57 -5.81
N ALA A 183 5.27 0.22 -6.56
CA ALA A 183 6.68 0.26 -6.12
C ALA A 183 7.26 1.68 -6.06
N ALA A 184 6.40 2.70 -6.02
CA ALA A 184 6.77 4.12 -5.97
C ALA A 184 7.82 4.53 -7.03
N GLY A 185 7.75 3.90 -8.22
CA GLY A 185 8.56 4.31 -9.36
C GLY A 185 10.00 3.85 -9.36
N ASN A 186 10.39 2.85 -8.55
CA ASN A 186 11.72 2.24 -8.66
C ASN A 186 11.71 1.01 -9.60
N PRO A 187 11.85 1.18 -10.94
CA PRO A 187 11.70 0.09 -11.89
C PRO A 187 12.80 -0.96 -11.77
N VAL A 188 14.00 -0.58 -11.32
CA VAL A 188 15.14 -1.50 -11.22
C VAL A 188 15.01 -2.42 -10.01
N ALA A 189 14.57 -1.87 -8.87
CA ALA A 189 14.28 -2.67 -7.69
C ALA A 189 13.07 -3.60 -7.95
N LEU A 190 12.04 -3.10 -8.62
CA LEU A 190 10.88 -3.89 -9.01
C LEU A 190 11.27 -5.09 -9.86
N ASP A 191 12.05 -4.89 -10.93
CA ASP A 191 12.45 -5.98 -11.83
C ASP A 191 13.28 -7.02 -11.08
N ALA A 192 14.20 -6.60 -10.22
CA ALA A 192 14.99 -7.51 -9.39
C ALA A 192 14.12 -8.35 -8.43
N VAL A 193 13.11 -7.74 -7.82
CA VAL A 193 12.15 -8.45 -6.97
C VAL A 193 11.31 -9.43 -7.78
N LEU A 194 10.76 -9.01 -8.91
CA LEU A 194 9.94 -9.86 -9.77
C LEU A 194 10.71 -11.08 -10.28
N GLU A 195 11.96 -10.89 -10.70
CA GLU A 195 12.82 -12.02 -11.11
C GLU A 195 13.12 -12.98 -9.95
N ARG A 196 13.35 -12.48 -8.71
CA ARG A 196 13.51 -13.33 -7.53
C ARG A 196 12.26 -14.12 -7.22
N LEU A 197 11.09 -13.46 -7.21
CA LEU A 197 9.82 -14.12 -6.94
C LEU A 197 9.49 -15.20 -7.97
N VAL A 198 9.81 -14.98 -9.24
CA VAL A 198 9.70 -16.00 -10.31
C VAL A 198 10.69 -17.14 -10.07
N ALA A 199 11.94 -16.85 -9.75
CA ALA A 199 12.96 -17.86 -9.48
C ALA A 199 12.62 -18.73 -8.25
N LEU A 200 11.96 -18.16 -7.25
CA LEU A 200 11.46 -18.84 -6.07
C LEU A 200 10.12 -19.55 -6.28
N HIS A 201 9.57 -19.51 -7.49
CA HIS A 201 8.26 -20.08 -7.85
C HIS A 201 7.08 -19.53 -7.01
N LYS A 202 7.24 -18.34 -6.46
CA LYS A 202 6.18 -17.62 -5.72
C LYS A 202 5.18 -16.97 -6.66
N ILE A 203 5.63 -16.56 -7.85
CA ILE A 203 4.79 -16.00 -8.91
C ILE A 203 5.12 -16.63 -10.25
N THR A 204 4.17 -16.60 -11.17
CA THR A 204 4.34 -16.95 -12.58
C THR A 204 4.29 -15.69 -13.43
N ALA A 205 5.02 -15.69 -14.54
CA ALA A 205 5.04 -14.59 -15.49
C ALA A 205 4.67 -15.08 -16.89
N GLU A 206 3.72 -14.41 -17.52
CA GLU A 206 3.26 -14.69 -18.88
C GLU A 206 3.50 -13.46 -19.78
N GLY A 207 3.85 -13.67 -21.04
CA GLY A 207 4.15 -12.60 -22.00
C GLY A 207 5.63 -12.19 -22.00
N GLN A 208 5.96 -11.17 -22.80
CA GLN A 208 7.32 -10.66 -22.98
C GLN A 208 7.36 -9.12 -22.93
N GLY A 209 8.48 -8.55 -22.48
CA GLY A 209 8.68 -7.10 -22.42
C GLY A 209 7.66 -6.40 -21.53
N ASP A 210 7.13 -5.26 -21.98
CA ASP A 210 6.18 -4.46 -21.23
C ASP A 210 4.78 -5.11 -21.12
N ALA A 211 4.47 -6.08 -21.98
CA ALA A 211 3.23 -6.86 -21.91
C ALA A 211 3.30 -8.03 -20.90
N ARG A 212 4.37 -8.12 -20.12
CA ARG A 212 4.55 -9.17 -19.11
C ARG A 212 3.54 -9.01 -17.99
N VAL A 213 2.82 -10.10 -17.68
CA VAL A 213 1.78 -10.16 -16.65
C VAL A 213 2.19 -11.17 -15.59
N PHE A 214 1.96 -10.83 -14.33
CA PHE A 214 2.35 -11.65 -13.18
C PHE A 214 1.12 -12.17 -12.44
N ARG A 215 1.22 -13.40 -11.96
CA ARG A 215 0.18 -14.10 -11.21
C ARG A 215 0.80 -14.87 -10.05
N ALA A 216 0.13 -14.92 -8.92
CA ALA A 216 0.49 -15.78 -7.80
C ALA A 216 -0.69 -16.70 -7.46
N GLU A 217 -0.40 -17.96 -7.15
CA GLU A 217 -1.41 -18.95 -6.77
C GLU A 217 -1.52 -19.09 -5.24
N LYS A 218 -0.46 -18.78 -4.51
CA LYS A 218 -0.38 -18.90 -3.06
C LYS A 218 0.18 -17.64 -2.42
N LEU A 219 -0.19 -17.39 -1.19
CA LEU A 219 0.39 -16.37 -0.34
C LEU A 219 0.51 -16.92 1.09
N GLU A 220 1.73 -16.94 1.60
CA GLU A 220 2.04 -17.39 2.96
C GLU A 220 2.91 -16.34 3.65
N VAL A 221 2.29 -15.27 4.15
CA VAL A 221 2.97 -14.23 4.94
C VAL A 221 2.33 -14.17 6.31
N LEU A 222 3.15 -14.28 7.35
CA LEU A 222 2.71 -14.20 8.73
C LEU A 222 2.91 -12.78 9.27
N LEU A 223 1.95 -12.29 10.04
CA LEU A 223 1.99 -10.97 10.65
C LEU A 223 3.14 -10.81 11.66
N ASP A 224 3.60 -11.91 12.25
CA ASP A 224 4.71 -11.99 13.20
C ASP A 224 6.06 -12.36 12.54
N ALA A 225 6.15 -12.34 11.22
CA ALA A 225 7.41 -12.50 10.51
C ALA A 225 8.36 -11.34 10.82
N GLU A 226 9.65 -11.60 10.98
CA GLU A 226 10.66 -10.54 11.19
C GLU A 226 10.77 -9.60 10.00
N VAL A 227 10.51 -10.12 8.79
CA VAL A 227 10.54 -9.40 7.52
C VAL A 227 9.25 -9.68 6.76
N GLY A 228 8.69 -8.67 6.11
CA GLY A 228 7.48 -8.83 5.29
C GLY A 228 6.16 -8.74 6.05
N TRP A 229 6.19 -8.37 7.34
CA TRP A 229 4.97 -8.12 8.12
C TRP A 229 4.09 -7.04 7.50
N GLU A 230 4.66 -6.11 6.71
CA GLU A 230 3.97 -5.09 5.93
C GLU A 230 2.99 -5.71 4.93
N ALA A 231 3.37 -6.83 4.31
CA ALA A 231 2.50 -7.58 3.40
C ALA A 231 1.28 -8.15 4.12
N ALA A 232 1.45 -8.65 5.34
CA ALA A 232 0.36 -9.14 6.17
C ALA A 232 -0.58 -8.01 6.61
N VAL A 233 -0.04 -6.83 6.98
CA VAL A 233 -0.84 -5.63 7.28
C VAL A 233 -1.64 -5.20 6.05
N PHE A 234 -1.01 -5.11 4.89
CA PHE A 234 -1.68 -4.80 3.63
C PHE A 234 -2.82 -5.76 3.33
N ASP A 235 -2.58 -7.06 3.45
CA ASP A 235 -3.55 -8.10 3.13
C ASP A 235 -4.75 -8.08 4.07
N HIS A 236 -4.52 -7.96 5.38
CA HIS A 236 -5.57 -7.82 6.39
C HIS A 236 -6.42 -6.56 6.19
N TYR A 237 -5.77 -5.42 5.99
CA TYR A 237 -6.47 -4.15 5.78
C TYR A 237 -7.33 -4.20 4.52
N ARG A 238 -6.79 -4.74 3.43
CA ARG A 238 -7.51 -4.93 2.18
C ARG A 238 -8.73 -5.84 2.33
N ALA A 239 -8.59 -6.98 3.00
CA ALA A 239 -9.68 -7.91 3.26
C ALA A 239 -10.81 -7.24 4.09
N LEU A 240 -10.45 -6.46 5.11
CA LEU A 240 -11.39 -5.68 5.90
C LEU A 240 -12.16 -4.65 5.06
N VAL A 241 -11.44 -3.84 4.27
CA VAL A 241 -12.03 -2.82 3.39
C VAL A 241 -12.99 -3.47 2.38
N GLN A 242 -12.57 -4.55 1.72
CA GLN A 242 -13.44 -5.27 0.78
C GLN A 242 -14.69 -5.85 1.45
N THR A 243 -14.58 -6.37 2.67
CA THR A 243 -15.73 -6.84 3.44
C THR A 243 -16.73 -5.71 3.69
N ILE A 244 -16.26 -4.53 4.07
CA ILE A 244 -17.09 -3.34 4.27
C ILE A 244 -17.76 -2.92 2.96
N CYS A 245 -16.99 -2.80 1.87
CA CYS A 245 -17.51 -2.41 0.56
C CYS A 245 -18.58 -3.38 0.05
N ARG A 246 -18.36 -4.69 0.19
CA ARG A 246 -19.37 -5.70 -0.19
C ARG A 246 -20.65 -5.56 0.63
N ARG A 247 -20.56 -5.31 1.93
CA ARG A 247 -21.74 -5.07 2.79
C ARG A 247 -22.51 -3.81 2.38
N LEU A 248 -21.80 -2.73 2.03
CA LEU A 248 -22.41 -1.50 1.55
C LEU A 248 -23.11 -1.70 0.20
N GLY A 249 -22.50 -2.44 -0.73
CA GLY A 249 -23.07 -2.72 -2.06
C GLY A 249 -24.27 -3.66 -2.05
N GLN A 250 -24.40 -4.54 -1.04
CA GLN A 250 -25.51 -5.50 -0.95
C GLN A 250 -26.85 -4.87 -0.53
N GLY A 251 -26.89 -3.62 -0.11
CA GLY A 251 -28.13 -2.83 0.09
C GLY A 251 -29.19 -3.46 0.99
N GLY A 252 -28.82 -4.35 1.89
CA GLY A 252 -29.76 -5.05 2.78
C GLY A 252 -30.45 -6.26 2.16
N SER A 253 -30.07 -6.70 0.96
CA SER A 253 -30.66 -7.87 0.29
C SER A 253 -30.17 -9.19 0.89
N SER A 254 -31.10 -10.05 1.18
CA SER A 254 -31.12 -11.43 1.67
C SER A 254 -30.27 -11.74 2.92
N ALA A 255 -30.92 -12.31 3.92
CA ALA A 255 -30.29 -12.84 5.13
C ALA A 255 -29.14 -13.84 4.86
N GLN A 256 -29.16 -14.52 3.75
CA GLN A 256 -28.21 -15.55 3.36
C GLN A 256 -26.86 -14.98 2.86
N ALA A 257 -26.90 -13.89 2.06
CA ALA A 257 -25.67 -13.17 1.67
C ALA A 257 -25.07 -12.43 2.88
N SER A 258 -25.88 -11.95 3.79
CA SER A 258 -25.50 -11.34 5.06
C SER A 258 -24.76 -12.32 6.01
N ALA A 259 -25.10 -13.62 6.00
CA ALA A 259 -24.46 -14.61 6.84
C ALA A 259 -23.05 -15.02 6.37
N ARG A 260 -22.73 -14.81 5.08
CA ARG A 260 -21.43 -15.20 4.48
C ARG A 260 -20.42 -14.04 4.42
N THR A 261 -20.83 -12.80 4.69
CA THR A 261 -19.97 -11.63 4.61
C THR A 261 -20.09 -10.81 5.88
N GLY A 262 -19.01 -10.70 6.64
CA GLY A 262 -18.99 -9.92 7.88
C GLY A 262 -17.73 -10.14 8.68
N GLY A 263 -17.73 -9.68 9.92
CA GLY A 263 -16.66 -9.87 10.89
C GLY A 263 -17.21 -9.78 12.30
N SER A 264 -16.45 -10.27 13.27
CA SER A 264 -16.78 -10.23 14.69
C SER A 264 -15.56 -9.79 15.49
N THR A 265 -15.81 -9.01 16.54
CA THR A 265 -14.78 -8.56 17.48
C THR A 265 -15.25 -8.94 18.89
N PHE A 266 -14.35 -9.56 19.65
CA PHE A 266 -14.59 -9.93 21.04
C PHE A 266 -13.51 -9.27 21.91
N THR A 267 -13.89 -8.80 23.08
CA THR A 267 -12.96 -8.30 24.10
C THR A 267 -13.05 -9.24 25.29
N LEU A 268 -11.92 -9.78 25.69
CA LEU A 268 -11.80 -10.73 26.79
C LEU A 268 -10.84 -10.14 27.82
N ASP A 269 -11.31 -9.92 29.02
CA ASP A 269 -10.49 -9.40 30.12
C ASP A 269 -9.91 -10.58 30.90
N VAL A 270 -8.61 -10.79 30.75
CA VAL A 270 -7.86 -11.88 31.42
C VAL A 270 -6.61 -11.31 32.09
N TRP A 271 -6.16 -11.97 33.15
CA TRP A 271 -4.98 -11.57 33.92
C TRP A 271 -4.11 -12.78 34.26
N PRO A 272 -2.88 -12.60 34.70
CA PRO A 272 -2.03 -13.72 35.16
C PRO A 272 -2.72 -14.53 36.25
N GLY A 273 -2.91 -15.85 36.00
CA GLY A 273 -3.63 -16.75 36.90
C GLY A 273 -5.15 -16.88 36.63
N HIS A 274 -5.69 -16.16 35.65
CA HIS A 274 -7.07 -16.38 35.21
C HIS A 274 -7.22 -17.78 34.58
N PRO A 275 -8.26 -18.58 34.95
CA PRO A 275 -8.37 -19.97 34.50
C PRO A 275 -8.48 -20.15 33.00
N HIS A 276 -8.89 -19.13 32.24
CA HIS A 276 -9.01 -19.12 30.78
C HIS A 276 -7.96 -18.26 30.07
N ALA A 277 -6.88 -17.82 30.74
CA ALA A 277 -5.87 -16.93 30.15
C ALA A 277 -5.19 -17.60 28.96
N ASP A 278 -4.70 -18.82 29.12
CA ASP A 278 -4.01 -19.56 28.04
C ASP A 278 -4.93 -19.85 26.86
N GLU A 279 -6.20 -20.10 27.14
CA GLU A 279 -7.20 -20.30 26.10
C GLU A 279 -7.44 -19.01 25.32
N ALA A 280 -7.56 -17.87 25.98
CA ALA A 280 -7.74 -16.56 25.34
C ALA A 280 -6.53 -16.15 24.52
N TYR A 281 -5.31 -16.27 25.05
CA TYR A 281 -4.08 -15.97 24.31
C TYR A 281 -3.86 -16.91 23.13
N GLY A 282 -4.30 -18.16 23.22
CA GLY A 282 -4.16 -19.19 22.18
C GLY A 282 -5.18 -19.11 21.04
N VAL A 283 -6.14 -18.18 21.04
CA VAL A 283 -7.20 -18.10 20.02
C VAL A 283 -6.62 -17.96 18.62
N LEU A 284 -5.67 -17.04 18.41
CA LEU A 284 -5.08 -16.82 17.08
C LEU A 284 -4.30 -18.04 16.57
N ALA A 285 -3.58 -18.74 17.44
CA ALA A 285 -2.86 -19.94 17.06
C ALA A 285 -3.81 -21.08 16.61
N ARG A 286 -4.91 -21.28 17.34
CA ARG A 286 -5.95 -22.26 16.94
C ARG A 286 -6.61 -21.88 15.62
N PHE A 287 -6.96 -20.59 15.46
CA PHE A 287 -7.51 -20.07 14.22
C PHE A 287 -6.58 -20.37 13.02
N ARG A 288 -5.29 -20.11 13.14
CA ARG A 288 -4.30 -20.40 12.10
C ARG A 288 -4.27 -21.89 11.77
N ALA A 289 -4.12 -22.75 12.78
CA ALA A 289 -4.03 -24.19 12.59
C ALA A 289 -5.27 -24.77 11.89
N GLU A 290 -6.47 -24.37 12.30
CA GLU A 290 -7.73 -24.82 11.70
C GLU A 290 -7.86 -24.40 10.23
N HIS A 291 -7.54 -23.15 9.94
CA HIS A 291 -7.68 -22.62 8.58
C HIS A 291 -6.59 -23.11 7.63
N THR A 292 -5.36 -23.33 8.10
CA THR A 292 -4.31 -24.01 7.33
C THR A 292 -4.73 -25.41 6.95
N ALA A 293 -5.25 -26.21 7.90
CA ALA A 293 -5.71 -27.55 7.62
C ALA A 293 -6.91 -27.59 6.64
N LEU A 294 -7.80 -26.61 6.69
CA LEU A 294 -8.89 -26.45 5.72
C LEU A 294 -8.36 -26.10 4.33
N TYR A 295 -7.43 -25.14 4.25
CA TYR A 295 -6.79 -24.72 3.02
C TYR A 295 -6.12 -25.90 2.30
N GLU A 296 -5.31 -26.68 3.01
CA GLU A 296 -4.63 -27.87 2.45
C GLU A 296 -5.62 -28.89 1.87
N ARG A 297 -6.74 -29.13 2.56
CA ARG A 297 -7.78 -30.05 2.05
C ARG A 297 -8.45 -29.52 0.78
N ILE A 298 -8.73 -28.21 0.72
CA ILE A 298 -9.34 -27.56 -0.45
C ILE A 298 -8.37 -27.60 -1.64
N GLU A 299 -7.10 -27.25 -1.43
CA GLU A 299 -6.10 -27.26 -2.49
C GLU A 299 -5.84 -28.67 -3.03
N LEU A 300 -5.79 -29.66 -2.17
CA LEU A 300 -5.66 -31.08 -2.59
C LEU A 300 -6.85 -31.51 -3.47
N TYR A 301 -8.06 -31.14 -3.07
CA TYR A 301 -9.26 -31.44 -3.86
C TYR A 301 -9.25 -30.70 -5.21
N ASN A 302 -8.91 -29.41 -5.22
CA ASN A 302 -8.85 -28.59 -6.43
C ASN A 302 -7.79 -29.11 -7.40
N ALA A 303 -6.64 -29.56 -6.90
CA ALA A 303 -5.58 -30.13 -7.73
C ALA A 303 -6.02 -31.43 -8.42
N GLN A 304 -6.86 -32.24 -7.76
CA GLN A 304 -7.35 -33.50 -8.28
C GLN A 304 -8.51 -33.35 -9.30
N HIS A 305 -9.36 -32.34 -9.10
CA HIS A 305 -10.63 -32.23 -9.85
C HIS A 305 -10.68 -31.02 -10.81
N GLY A 306 -9.73 -30.10 -10.70
CA GLY A 306 -9.74 -28.83 -11.41
C GLY A 306 -10.72 -27.82 -10.80
N ARG A 307 -10.55 -26.54 -11.16
CA ARG A 307 -11.48 -25.48 -10.78
C ARG A 307 -12.49 -25.25 -11.89
N PRO A 308 -13.79 -25.11 -11.62
CA PRO A 308 -14.78 -24.72 -12.62
C PRO A 308 -14.53 -23.27 -13.07
N ALA A 309 -15.16 -22.88 -14.21
CA ALA A 309 -15.05 -21.51 -14.72
C ALA A 309 -15.68 -20.47 -13.76
N GLU A 310 -16.72 -20.87 -13.03
CA GLU A 310 -17.37 -20.04 -12.01
C GLU A 310 -17.16 -20.68 -10.63
N TYR A 311 -16.60 -19.93 -9.70
CA TYR A 311 -16.38 -20.36 -8.32
C TYR A 311 -16.43 -19.16 -7.36
N ASP A 312 -16.79 -19.45 -6.10
CA ASP A 312 -16.70 -18.46 -5.02
C ASP A 312 -15.30 -18.45 -4.43
N GLN A 313 -14.70 -17.28 -4.30
CA GLN A 313 -13.48 -17.10 -3.52
C GLN A 313 -13.85 -16.63 -2.10
N VAL A 314 -13.57 -17.46 -1.11
CA VAL A 314 -13.78 -17.15 0.31
C VAL A 314 -12.48 -16.62 0.89
N VAL A 315 -12.48 -15.36 1.33
CA VAL A 315 -11.34 -14.72 2.01
C VAL A 315 -11.66 -14.66 3.49
N ILE A 316 -10.86 -15.35 4.31
CA ILE A 316 -10.97 -15.38 5.77
C ILE A 316 -9.80 -14.56 6.32
N TYR A 317 -10.09 -13.65 7.24
CA TYR A 317 -9.07 -12.87 7.94
C TYR A 317 -9.36 -12.87 9.43
N GLY A 318 -8.32 -12.90 10.25
CA GLY A 318 -8.41 -12.87 11.69
C GLY A 318 -7.15 -12.26 12.29
N GLY A 319 -7.31 -11.54 13.39
CA GLY A 319 -6.22 -10.92 14.12
C GLY A 319 -6.51 -10.85 15.59
N GLN A 320 -5.46 -10.75 16.40
CA GLN A 320 -5.52 -10.63 17.85
C GLN A 320 -4.50 -9.59 18.27
N HIS A 321 -4.85 -8.73 19.22
CA HIS A 321 -3.89 -7.89 19.92
C HIS A 321 -4.15 -7.96 21.43
N VAL A 322 -3.09 -7.77 22.19
CA VAL A 322 -3.15 -7.73 23.65
C VAL A 322 -2.87 -6.30 24.10
N ARG A 323 -3.78 -5.72 24.88
CA ARG A 323 -3.60 -4.41 25.50
C ARG A 323 -3.42 -4.59 27.00
N VAL A 324 -2.31 -4.13 27.52
CA VAL A 324 -2.07 -4.13 28.97
C VAL A 324 -2.71 -2.87 29.54
N HIS A 325 -3.68 -3.04 30.44
CA HIS A 325 -4.26 -1.96 31.24
C HIS A 325 -3.47 -1.83 32.54
N HIS A 326 -2.83 -0.69 32.76
CA HIS A 326 -2.30 -0.31 34.05
C HIS A 326 -3.30 0.66 34.71
N GLU A 327 -3.85 0.31 35.85
CA GLU A 327 -4.53 1.32 36.67
C GLU A 327 -3.50 2.39 37.07
N PRO A 328 -3.82 3.68 36.89
CA PRO A 328 -2.98 4.72 37.45
C PRO A 328 -2.89 4.47 38.95
N ASN A 329 -1.65 4.31 39.44
CA ASN A 329 -1.37 4.15 40.85
C ASN A 329 -1.91 5.42 41.54
N GLU A 330 -3.12 5.38 42.10
CA GLU A 330 -3.64 6.42 42.96
C GLU A 330 -2.69 6.46 44.17
N GLY A 331 -1.76 7.42 44.10
CA GLY A 331 -0.78 7.64 45.14
C GLY A 331 -1.48 7.74 46.47
N LYS A 332 -1.16 6.83 47.38
CA LYS A 332 -1.39 7.04 48.80
C LYS A 332 -0.59 8.28 49.22
N SER A 333 -1.31 9.41 49.33
CA SER A 333 -0.84 10.59 50.09
C SER A 333 -0.83 10.23 51.55
#